data_6c25f26479f6bf0e8a03a8151f94e4f8
#
_entry.id   6c25f26479f6bf0e8a03a8151f94e4f8
#
_cell.length_a   1.000
_cell.length_b   1.000
_cell.length_c   1.000
_cell.angle_alpha   90.00
_cell.angle_beta   90.00
_cell.angle_gamma   90.00
#
_symmetry.space_group_name_H-M   'P 1'
#
loop_
_entity.id
_entity.type
_entity.pdbx_description
1 polymer ?
#
loop_
_entity_poly.entity_id
_entity_poly.type
_entity_poly.pdbx_seq_one_letter_code
_entity_poly.pdbx_strand_id
1 'polypeptide(L)'
;MIPETPDLARMRRETGARLRSAMAERGVDAMILLGNNAVVYATGTSWPLGDAGLSYVERPVAVVLAGDDSPHLFLPFREGASLESDLPADHLHGPVYLEFDEGVQNFARVLADLIPAGAKVAVDECTGAMSRAHKLLFPGGVPADASAVVAAAKGIKTPDELSCMRTAIRITDEAMVDVHKALAPGIRQIDLSASFLRRAFELGATASMLEPIWQVMPPSRAEGVWTTHGDLALPLLSTERELAEGDVLWTDVSITYRGYCSDFGRTWIVGRDPSPRQQAQFDKWFEIMTAVLGVAKAGATAADLGRAAIKANGGTKPWLPHFYLGHGIGVNAAEMPMIGTDLGQEFDENFVLQTGMVLVLEPVVWEDGTGGYRSEEVLVITDDGWIKLTDYPYDPYGSQGAYVR
;
A
#
# COMPACT_ATOMS: atom_id res chain seq x y z
N MET A 1 -8.78 -10.99 -17.76
CA MET A 1 -8.08 -12.18 -17.18
C MET A 1 -6.75 -11.68 -16.66
N ILE A 2 -6.41 -11.99 -15.41
CA ILE A 2 -5.10 -11.63 -14.80
C ILE A 2 -4.08 -12.65 -15.30
N PRO A 3 -2.96 -12.23 -15.94
CA PRO A 3 -1.94 -13.15 -16.42
C PRO A 3 -1.23 -13.84 -15.25
N GLU A 4 -0.70 -15.03 -15.48
CA GLU A 4 0.04 -15.79 -14.47
C GLU A 4 1.44 -15.17 -14.24
N THR A 5 2.06 -14.68 -15.32
CA THR A 5 3.34 -13.97 -15.27
C THR A 5 3.17 -12.58 -15.85
N PRO A 6 3.63 -11.50 -15.16
CA PRO A 6 3.48 -10.15 -15.66
C PRO A 6 4.44 -9.86 -16.83
N ASP A 7 3.95 -9.17 -17.85
CA ASP A 7 4.78 -8.54 -18.88
C ASP A 7 5.14 -7.12 -18.41
N LEU A 8 6.32 -6.97 -17.84
CA LEU A 8 6.76 -5.70 -17.23
C LEU A 8 6.91 -4.57 -18.28
N ALA A 9 7.31 -4.89 -19.52
CA ALA A 9 7.43 -3.87 -20.56
C ALA A 9 6.04 -3.37 -21.00
N ARG A 10 5.07 -4.27 -21.18
CA ARG A 10 3.67 -3.88 -21.42
C ARG A 10 3.11 -3.08 -20.27
N MET A 11 3.31 -3.53 -19.02
CA MET A 11 2.86 -2.83 -17.83
C MET A 11 3.36 -1.38 -17.80
N ARG A 12 4.65 -1.14 -18.03
CA ARG A 12 5.22 0.23 -18.07
C ARG A 12 4.63 1.09 -19.16
N ARG A 13 4.40 0.53 -20.36
CA ARG A 13 3.73 1.29 -21.44
C ARG A 13 2.30 1.67 -21.05
N GLU A 14 1.55 0.75 -20.46
CA GLU A 14 0.15 0.98 -20.04
C GLU A 14 0.06 1.97 -18.87
N THR A 15 0.90 1.85 -17.83
CA THR A 15 0.94 2.80 -16.71
C THR A 15 1.38 4.19 -17.16
N GLY A 16 2.37 4.27 -18.07
CA GLY A 16 2.79 5.53 -18.67
C GLY A 16 1.68 6.19 -19.51
N ALA A 17 0.92 5.41 -20.28
CA ALA A 17 -0.22 5.94 -21.02
C ALA A 17 -1.32 6.48 -20.09
N ARG A 18 -1.59 5.78 -18.96
CA ARG A 18 -2.54 6.25 -17.94
C ARG A 18 -2.08 7.53 -17.26
N LEU A 19 -0.80 7.63 -16.93
CA LEU A 19 -0.24 8.88 -16.39
C LEU A 19 -0.46 10.06 -17.35
N ARG A 20 -0.14 9.90 -18.63
CA ARG A 20 -0.35 10.94 -19.64
C ARG A 20 -1.83 11.28 -19.83
N SER A 21 -2.74 10.29 -19.80
CA SER A 21 -4.18 10.56 -19.81
C SER A 21 -4.62 11.39 -18.61
N ALA A 22 -4.19 11.02 -17.41
CA ALA A 22 -4.51 11.76 -16.18
C ALA A 22 -3.90 13.16 -16.16
N MET A 23 -2.71 13.36 -16.77
CA MET A 23 -2.11 14.68 -16.99
C MET A 23 -2.98 15.52 -17.94
N ALA A 24 -3.37 14.95 -19.08
CA ALA A 24 -4.19 15.65 -20.07
C ALA A 24 -5.55 16.09 -19.50
N GLU A 25 -6.22 15.23 -18.74
CA GLU A 25 -7.50 15.54 -18.06
C GLU A 25 -7.37 16.72 -17.09
N ARG A 26 -6.19 16.95 -16.52
CA ARG A 26 -5.91 18.03 -15.55
C ARG A 26 -5.15 19.20 -16.17
N GLY A 27 -4.87 19.13 -17.48
CA GLY A 27 -4.11 20.14 -18.21
C GLY A 27 -2.70 20.33 -17.64
N VAL A 28 -2.03 19.24 -17.27
CA VAL A 28 -0.64 19.21 -16.79
C VAL A 28 0.26 18.78 -17.93
N ASP A 29 1.29 19.59 -18.22
CA ASP A 29 2.22 19.34 -19.34
C ASP A 29 3.47 18.57 -18.90
N ALA A 30 3.88 18.74 -17.63
CA ALA A 30 5.02 18.05 -17.05
C ALA A 30 4.78 17.74 -15.57
N MET A 31 5.31 16.59 -15.11
CA MET A 31 5.34 16.23 -13.69
C MET A 31 6.77 15.99 -13.23
N ILE A 32 7.09 16.43 -12.02
CA ILE A 32 8.34 16.13 -11.31
C ILE A 32 7.96 15.29 -10.11
N LEU A 33 8.42 14.04 -10.08
CA LEU A 33 8.07 13.05 -9.07
C LEU A 33 9.28 12.73 -8.21
N LEU A 34 9.17 12.95 -6.91
CA LEU A 34 10.18 12.69 -5.89
C LEU A 34 9.76 11.53 -4.97
N GLY A 35 8.45 11.33 -4.77
CA GLY A 35 7.92 10.26 -3.94
C GLY A 35 8.28 8.89 -4.52
N ASN A 36 8.89 8.01 -3.70
CA ASN A 36 9.40 6.72 -4.17
C ASN A 36 8.35 5.93 -4.97
N ASN A 37 7.12 5.84 -4.45
CA ASN A 37 6.07 5.06 -5.09
C ASN A 37 5.57 5.67 -6.40
N ALA A 38 5.59 7.00 -6.51
CA ALA A 38 5.27 7.70 -7.74
C ALA A 38 6.35 7.47 -8.81
N VAL A 39 7.63 7.48 -8.40
CA VAL A 39 8.77 7.13 -9.28
C VAL A 39 8.67 5.68 -9.74
N VAL A 40 8.40 4.74 -8.83
CA VAL A 40 8.18 3.31 -9.16
C VAL A 40 7.05 3.16 -10.18
N TYR A 41 5.93 3.82 -9.97
CA TYR A 41 4.79 3.75 -10.88
C TYR A 41 5.10 4.31 -12.27
N ALA A 42 5.82 5.43 -12.33
CA ALA A 42 6.17 6.09 -13.57
C ALA A 42 7.26 5.36 -14.38
N THR A 43 8.24 4.76 -13.70
CA THR A 43 9.48 4.27 -14.33
C THR A 43 9.71 2.77 -14.19
N GLY A 44 9.02 2.09 -13.27
CA GLY A 44 9.30 0.71 -12.87
C GLY A 44 10.57 0.55 -12.02
N THR A 45 11.26 1.65 -11.67
CA THR A 45 12.48 1.64 -10.88
C THR A 45 12.15 1.64 -9.41
N SER A 46 12.49 0.56 -8.69
CA SER A 46 12.34 0.49 -7.24
C SER A 46 13.64 0.91 -6.53
N TRP A 47 13.48 1.51 -5.36
CA TRP A 47 14.56 1.95 -4.49
C TRP A 47 14.38 1.38 -3.09
N PRO A 48 15.45 1.09 -2.33
CA PRO A 48 15.33 0.59 -0.96
C PRO A 48 14.55 1.59 -0.08
N LEU A 49 13.41 1.15 0.47
CA LEU A 49 12.51 2.01 1.24
C LEU A 49 13.17 2.60 2.50
N GLY A 50 14.08 1.85 3.14
CA GLY A 50 14.79 2.29 4.32
C GLY A 50 15.63 3.57 4.10
N ASP A 51 16.13 3.76 2.88
CA ASP A 51 16.96 4.92 2.52
C ASP A 51 16.20 6.02 1.77
N ALA A 52 15.02 5.72 1.28
CA ALA A 52 14.25 6.62 0.42
C ALA A 52 13.96 8.00 1.04
N GLY A 53 13.91 8.09 2.37
CA GLY A 53 13.69 9.36 3.08
C GLY A 53 14.96 10.10 3.50
N LEU A 54 16.12 9.47 3.42
CA LEU A 54 17.38 9.98 4.00
C LEU A 54 18.48 10.21 2.98
N SER A 55 18.30 9.70 1.78
CA SER A 55 19.36 9.74 0.79
C SER A 55 19.34 11.05 0.00
N TYR A 56 20.11 12.02 0.48
CA TYR A 56 20.33 13.29 -0.23
C TYR A 56 20.99 13.09 -1.60
N VAL A 57 21.64 11.96 -1.79
CA VAL A 57 22.53 11.68 -2.92
C VAL A 57 21.92 10.69 -3.88
N GLU A 58 21.01 9.85 -3.38
CA GLU A 58 20.60 8.62 -4.05
C GLU A 58 19.10 8.58 -4.39
N ARG A 59 18.35 9.61 -4.02
CA ARG A 59 16.91 9.68 -4.32
C ARG A 59 16.69 9.69 -5.84
N PRO A 60 16.01 8.69 -6.40
CA PRO A 60 15.60 8.76 -7.79
C PRO A 60 14.52 9.83 -7.96
N VAL A 61 14.59 10.55 -9.07
CA VAL A 61 13.59 11.55 -9.45
C VAL A 61 13.13 11.24 -10.86
N ALA A 62 11.82 11.25 -11.09
CA ALA A 62 11.27 11.09 -12.43
C ALA A 62 10.68 12.41 -12.93
N VAL A 63 10.90 12.70 -14.23
CA VAL A 63 10.21 13.78 -14.94
C VAL A 63 9.38 13.13 -16.04
N VAL A 64 8.06 13.34 -15.98
CA VAL A 64 7.11 12.82 -16.97
C VAL A 64 6.61 13.99 -17.80
N LEU A 65 6.76 13.90 -19.11
CA LEU A 65 6.27 14.89 -20.06
C LEU A 65 5.04 14.38 -20.79
N ALA A 66 4.02 15.19 -20.94
CA ALA A 66 2.78 14.80 -21.63
C ALA A 66 3.02 14.43 -23.10
N GLY A 67 4.05 15.01 -23.73
CA GLY A 67 4.44 14.77 -25.12
C GLY A 67 5.38 13.59 -25.35
N ASP A 68 5.92 12.96 -24.29
CA ASP A 68 6.89 11.88 -24.39
C ASP A 68 6.28 10.53 -24.02
N ASP A 69 6.67 9.48 -24.74
CA ASP A 69 6.20 8.13 -24.48
C ASP A 69 6.87 7.49 -23.26
N SER A 70 8.02 7.98 -22.83
CA SER A 70 8.80 7.47 -21.71
C SER A 70 9.21 8.60 -20.76
N PRO A 71 9.23 8.35 -19.43
CA PRO A 71 9.70 9.32 -18.47
C PRO A 71 11.23 9.50 -18.52
N HIS A 72 11.71 10.65 -18.08
CA HIS A 72 13.12 10.86 -17.75
C HIS A 72 13.36 10.43 -16.30
N LEU A 73 14.45 9.70 -16.08
CA LEU A 73 14.83 9.18 -14.75
C LEU A 73 16.21 9.71 -14.36
N PHE A 74 16.28 10.33 -13.19
CA PHE A 74 17.51 10.82 -12.56
C PHE A 74 17.88 9.84 -11.43
N LEU A 75 19.10 9.31 -11.47
CA LEU A 75 19.55 8.26 -10.55
C LEU A 75 21.06 8.33 -10.31
N PRO A 76 21.57 7.84 -9.17
CA PRO A 76 22.98 7.97 -8.80
C PRO A 76 23.93 7.20 -9.71
N PHE A 77 23.51 6.05 -10.24
CA PHE A 77 24.36 5.12 -11.01
C PHE A 77 23.80 4.90 -12.41
N ARG A 78 23.78 5.97 -13.19
CA ARG A 78 23.29 5.99 -14.57
C ARG A 78 23.99 4.94 -15.46
N GLU A 79 25.26 4.68 -15.22
CA GLU A 79 26.16 3.91 -16.10
C GLU A 79 25.73 2.45 -16.26
N GLY A 80 25.06 1.87 -15.25
CA GLY A 80 24.52 0.51 -15.30
C GLY A 80 23.02 0.43 -15.60
N ALA A 81 22.31 1.53 -15.49
CA ALA A 81 20.84 1.52 -15.55
C ALA A 81 20.28 1.10 -16.91
N SER A 82 20.97 1.43 -18.00
CA SER A 82 20.54 1.08 -19.36
C SER A 82 20.48 -0.41 -19.65
N LEU A 83 21.16 -1.24 -18.85
CA LEU A 83 21.17 -2.70 -19.02
C LEU A 83 19.94 -3.36 -18.39
N GLU A 84 19.33 -2.72 -17.41
CA GLU A 84 18.19 -3.26 -16.64
C GLU A 84 16.89 -2.51 -16.88
N SER A 85 16.97 -1.29 -17.42
CA SER A 85 15.82 -0.46 -17.74
C SER A 85 15.49 -0.54 -19.24
N ASP A 86 14.22 -0.52 -19.60
CA ASP A 86 13.74 -0.33 -20.98
C ASP A 86 13.51 1.16 -21.32
N LEU A 87 13.91 2.08 -20.44
CA LEU A 87 13.91 3.50 -20.74
C LEU A 87 14.98 3.85 -21.79
N PRO A 88 14.71 4.81 -22.71
CA PRO A 88 15.72 5.30 -23.65
C PRO A 88 16.98 5.80 -22.93
N ALA A 89 18.15 5.55 -23.51
CA ALA A 89 19.42 5.90 -22.85
C ALA A 89 19.59 7.42 -22.63
N ASP A 90 19.01 8.25 -23.49
CA ASP A 90 18.97 9.72 -23.39
C ASP A 90 17.96 10.22 -22.35
N HIS A 91 17.06 9.35 -21.87
CA HIS A 91 16.17 9.63 -20.74
C HIS A 91 16.78 9.26 -19.36
N LEU A 92 17.98 8.68 -19.36
CA LEU A 92 18.70 8.35 -18.12
C LEU A 92 19.70 9.45 -17.78
N HIS A 93 19.53 10.08 -16.61
CA HIS A 93 20.32 11.20 -16.15
C HIS A 93 21.11 10.86 -14.89
N GLY A 94 22.17 11.62 -14.62
CA GLY A 94 22.92 11.55 -13.39
C GLY A 94 22.10 12.06 -12.18
N PRO A 95 22.65 11.90 -10.95
CA PRO A 95 21.92 12.25 -9.74
C PRO A 95 21.62 13.74 -9.64
N VAL A 96 20.52 14.05 -8.94
CA VAL A 96 20.15 15.40 -8.53
C VAL A 96 20.16 15.49 -7.01
N TYR A 97 20.59 16.64 -6.48
CA TYR A 97 20.76 16.85 -5.04
C TYR A 97 19.77 17.92 -4.58
N LEU A 98 18.51 17.57 -4.54
CA LEU A 98 17.39 18.51 -4.35
C LEU A 98 17.25 19.03 -2.91
N GLU A 99 18.03 18.52 -1.98
CA GLU A 99 18.15 19.02 -0.60
C GLU A 99 19.10 20.23 -0.49
N PHE A 100 19.93 20.48 -1.53
CA PHE A 100 20.94 21.54 -1.59
C PHE A 100 20.61 22.58 -2.65
N ASP A 101 20.89 23.87 -2.34
CA ASP A 101 20.57 24.98 -3.25
C ASP A 101 21.31 24.86 -4.62
N GLU A 102 22.57 24.42 -4.61
CA GLU A 102 23.36 24.19 -5.82
C GLU A 102 22.80 23.04 -6.66
N GLY A 103 22.32 21.97 -6.00
CA GLY A 103 21.68 20.84 -6.67
C GLY A 103 20.40 21.27 -7.36
N VAL A 104 19.57 22.07 -6.69
CA VAL A 104 18.35 22.62 -7.26
C VAL A 104 18.64 23.55 -8.43
N GLN A 105 19.69 24.38 -8.35
CA GLN A 105 20.09 25.24 -9.47
C GLN A 105 20.55 24.43 -10.71
N ASN A 106 21.29 23.33 -10.47
CA ASN A 106 21.71 22.44 -11.55
C ASN A 106 20.49 21.72 -12.16
N PHE A 107 19.58 21.23 -11.35
CA PHE A 107 18.35 20.58 -11.80
C PHE A 107 17.47 21.54 -12.61
N ALA A 108 17.33 22.79 -12.17
CA ALA A 108 16.57 23.80 -12.89
C ALA A 108 17.09 24.05 -14.31
N ARG A 109 18.43 23.98 -14.53
CA ARG A 109 19.01 24.10 -15.88
C ARG A 109 18.62 22.91 -16.76
N VAL A 110 18.67 21.70 -16.21
CA VAL A 110 18.23 20.50 -16.94
C VAL A 110 16.75 20.57 -17.26
N LEU A 111 15.92 20.99 -16.31
CA LEU A 111 14.48 21.16 -16.55
C LEU A 111 14.17 22.20 -17.63
N ALA A 112 14.96 23.28 -17.71
CA ALA A 112 14.77 24.29 -18.75
C ALA A 112 15.01 23.77 -20.20
N ASP A 113 15.84 22.72 -20.31
CA ASP A 113 16.05 22.02 -21.58
C ASP A 113 14.99 20.98 -21.90
N LEU A 114 14.38 20.37 -20.84
CA LEU A 114 13.39 19.31 -20.97
C LEU A 114 11.95 19.84 -21.06
N ILE A 115 11.61 20.83 -20.25
CA ILE A 115 10.22 21.31 -20.08
C ILE A 115 10.00 22.56 -20.93
N PRO A 116 9.04 22.55 -21.86
CA PRO A 116 8.76 23.74 -22.69
C PRO A 116 8.41 24.97 -21.85
N ALA A 117 8.84 26.14 -22.33
CA ALA A 117 8.52 27.41 -21.67
C ALA A 117 7.00 27.62 -21.63
N GLY A 118 6.48 27.95 -20.42
CA GLY A 118 5.05 28.15 -20.19
C GLY A 118 4.26 26.87 -19.89
N ALA A 119 4.93 25.70 -19.86
CA ALA A 119 4.29 24.44 -19.48
C ALA A 119 3.73 24.51 -18.05
N LYS A 120 2.56 23.92 -17.85
CA LYS A 120 1.98 23.72 -16.52
C LYS A 120 2.63 22.52 -15.85
N VAL A 121 3.45 22.79 -14.85
CA VAL A 121 4.21 21.79 -14.10
C VAL A 121 3.42 21.34 -12.86
N ALA A 122 3.45 20.05 -12.55
CA ALA A 122 2.99 19.48 -11.30
C ALA A 122 4.15 18.84 -10.54
N VAL A 123 4.07 18.82 -9.20
CA VAL A 123 5.07 18.19 -8.33
C VAL A 123 4.35 17.45 -7.18
N ASP A 124 4.86 16.30 -6.78
CA ASP A 124 4.29 15.53 -5.66
C ASP A 124 4.90 15.92 -4.31
N GLU A 125 6.20 16.20 -4.28
CA GLU A 125 6.93 16.60 -3.08
C GLU A 125 7.86 17.78 -3.37
N CYS A 126 8.11 18.63 -2.35
CA CYS A 126 9.08 19.71 -2.42
C CYS A 126 10.04 19.65 -1.23
N THR A 127 11.34 19.67 -1.52
CA THR A 127 12.35 19.86 -0.46
C THR A 127 12.41 21.33 -0.01
N GLY A 128 13.07 21.57 1.13
CA GLY A 128 13.30 22.94 1.60
C GLY A 128 14.09 23.80 0.59
N ALA A 129 15.07 23.22 -0.11
CA ALA A 129 15.84 23.93 -1.14
C ALA A 129 14.97 24.24 -2.39
N MET A 130 14.14 23.28 -2.83
CA MET A 130 13.18 23.52 -3.90
C MET A 130 12.20 24.65 -3.57
N SER A 131 11.70 24.68 -2.34
CA SER A 131 10.80 25.74 -1.87
C SER A 131 11.47 27.11 -1.90
N ARG A 132 12.75 27.23 -1.50
CA ARG A 132 13.52 28.49 -1.58
C ARG A 132 13.75 28.91 -3.02
N ALA A 133 14.02 27.96 -3.91
CA ALA A 133 14.26 28.20 -5.34
C ALA A 133 13.00 28.13 -6.20
N HIS A 134 11.81 28.25 -5.61
CA HIS A 134 10.52 28.07 -6.28
C HIS A 134 10.40 28.80 -7.62
N LYS A 135 10.79 30.09 -7.67
CA LYS A 135 10.71 30.90 -8.89
C LYS A 135 11.65 30.43 -10.00
N LEU A 136 12.75 29.78 -9.63
CA LEU A 136 13.70 29.22 -10.60
C LEU A 136 13.18 27.91 -11.19
N LEU A 137 12.63 27.03 -10.34
CA LEU A 137 12.10 25.73 -10.77
C LEU A 137 10.74 25.86 -11.48
N PHE A 138 9.92 26.79 -11.04
CA PHE A 138 8.54 26.96 -11.52
C PHE A 138 8.28 28.41 -11.98
N PRO A 139 8.91 28.85 -13.07
CA PRO A 139 8.77 30.24 -13.55
C PRO A 139 7.34 30.58 -13.98
N GLY A 140 6.51 29.57 -14.28
CA GLY A 140 5.08 29.70 -14.59
C GLY A 140 4.17 29.92 -13.39
N GLY A 141 4.68 29.88 -12.15
CA GLY A 141 3.91 30.05 -10.92
C GLY A 141 3.92 28.85 -9.99
N VAL A 142 2.91 28.72 -9.16
CA VAL A 142 2.79 27.58 -8.23
C VAL A 142 2.51 26.29 -9.01
N PRO A 143 3.31 25.23 -8.82
CA PRO A 143 3.06 23.96 -9.47
C PRO A 143 1.73 23.34 -9.03
N ALA A 144 1.12 22.54 -9.89
CA ALA A 144 -0.04 21.74 -9.57
C ALA A 144 0.36 20.54 -8.68
N ASP A 145 -0.63 19.87 -8.08
CA ASP A 145 -0.42 18.65 -7.31
C ASP A 145 -0.30 17.43 -8.22
N ALA A 146 0.91 16.87 -8.32
CA ALA A 146 1.16 15.64 -9.07
C ALA A 146 0.62 14.41 -8.33
N SER A 147 0.48 14.43 -6.99
CA SER A 147 -0.06 13.30 -6.23
C SER A 147 -1.49 12.97 -6.67
N ALA A 148 -2.30 13.99 -6.95
CA ALA A 148 -3.66 13.81 -7.45
C ALA A 148 -3.70 13.23 -8.87
N VAL A 149 -2.72 13.59 -9.73
CA VAL A 149 -2.57 13.01 -11.08
C VAL A 149 -2.18 11.54 -10.99
N VAL A 150 -1.16 11.23 -10.21
CA VAL A 150 -0.67 9.86 -9.99
C VAL A 150 -1.75 8.98 -9.35
N ALA A 151 -2.47 9.49 -8.34
CA ALA A 151 -3.58 8.76 -7.70
C ALA A 151 -4.68 8.37 -8.70
N ALA A 152 -5.05 9.29 -9.60
CA ALA A 152 -6.04 8.99 -10.64
C ALA A 152 -5.51 7.93 -11.63
N ALA A 153 -4.24 8.02 -12.04
CA ALA A 153 -3.65 7.08 -13.00
C ALA A 153 -3.56 5.65 -12.44
N LYS A 154 -3.16 5.50 -11.17
CA LYS A 154 -2.92 4.20 -10.53
C LYS A 154 -4.17 3.57 -9.88
N GLY A 155 -5.27 4.30 -9.78
CA GLY A 155 -6.50 3.83 -9.13
C GLY A 155 -7.06 2.55 -9.76
N ILE A 156 -7.02 2.46 -11.10
CA ILE A 156 -7.45 1.27 -11.84
C ILE A 156 -6.23 0.50 -12.32
N LYS A 157 -6.09 -0.75 -11.90
CA LYS A 157 -4.91 -1.58 -12.21
C LYS A 157 -4.97 -2.18 -13.61
N THR A 158 -3.83 -2.25 -14.27
CA THR A 158 -3.67 -3.05 -15.50
C THR A 158 -3.64 -4.55 -15.17
N PRO A 159 -3.85 -5.44 -16.13
CA PRO A 159 -3.74 -6.89 -15.89
C PRO A 159 -2.36 -7.31 -15.34
N ASP A 160 -1.28 -6.67 -15.76
CA ASP A 160 0.08 -7.00 -15.31
C ASP A 160 0.36 -6.48 -13.90
N GLU A 161 -0.17 -5.30 -13.53
CA GLU A 161 -0.15 -4.82 -12.14
C GLU A 161 -0.87 -5.81 -11.23
N LEU A 162 -2.06 -6.27 -11.62
CA LEU A 162 -2.81 -7.29 -10.87
C LEU A 162 -2.04 -8.61 -10.76
N SER A 163 -1.25 -9.00 -11.77
CA SER A 163 -0.37 -10.18 -11.72
C SER A 163 0.76 -10.00 -10.69
N CYS A 164 1.38 -8.82 -10.64
CA CYS A 164 2.38 -8.50 -9.63
C CYS A 164 1.79 -8.55 -8.21
N MET A 165 0.62 -7.94 -8.00
CA MET A 165 -0.09 -7.94 -6.71
C MET A 165 -0.48 -9.36 -6.29
N ARG A 166 -1.04 -10.16 -7.19
CA ARG A 166 -1.37 -11.57 -6.91
C ARG A 166 -0.14 -12.36 -6.48
N THR A 167 1.01 -12.11 -7.12
CA THR A 167 2.27 -12.76 -6.76
C THR A 167 2.72 -12.32 -5.37
N ALA A 168 2.67 -11.03 -5.05
CA ALA A 168 3.00 -10.51 -3.72
C ALA A 168 2.11 -11.13 -2.64
N ILE A 169 0.80 -11.18 -2.87
CA ILE A 169 -0.19 -11.75 -1.94
C ILE A 169 0.07 -13.25 -1.75
N ARG A 170 0.30 -14.02 -2.83
CA ARG A 170 0.63 -15.44 -2.72
C ARG A 170 1.91 -15.71 -1.92
N ILE A 171 2.94 -14.89 -2.12
CA ILE A 171 4.18 -14.98 -1.32
C ILE A 171 3.87 -14.75 0.16
N THR A 172 3.06 -13.75 0.46
CA THR A 172 2.65 -13.43 1.84
C THR A 172 1.82 -14.57 2.44
N ASP A 173 0.80 -15.06 1.75
CA ASP A 173 -0.03 -16.17 2.21
C ASP A 173 0.81 -17.42 2.53
N GLU A 174 1.75 -17.81 1.64
CA GLU A 174 2.63 -18.95 1.87
C GLU A 174 3.61 -18.72 3.04
N ALA A 175 4.15 -17.51 3.19
CA ALA A 175 5.02 -17.18 4.32
C ALA A 175 4.26 -17.20 5.65
N MET A 176 3.01 -16.73 5.65
CA MET A 176 2.16 -16.72 6.84
C MET A 176 1.71 -18.12 7.28
N VAL A 177 1.61 -19.07 6.36
CA VAL A 177 1.43 -20.48 6.71
C VAL A 177 2.56 -21.00 7.60
N ASP A 178 3.81 -20.67 7.25
CA ASP A 178 4.97 -21.12 8.03
C ASP A 178 5.06 -20.38 9.38
N VAL A 179 4.74 -19.09 9.42
CA VAL A 179 4.63 -18.31 10.67
C VAL A 179 3.58 -18.93 11.60
N HIS A 180 2.38 -19.22 11.08
CA HIS A 180 1.31 -19.80 11.88
C HIS A 180 1.66 -21.18 12.44
N LYS A 181 2.36 -22.01 11.68
CA LYS A 181 2.88 -23.31 12.17
C LYS A 181 3.89 -23.16 13.30
N ALA A 182 4.67 -22.08 13.29
CA ALA A 182 5.66 -21.79 14.34
C ALA A 182 5.04 -21.13 15.58
N LEU A 183 3.80 -20.63 15.48
CA LEU A 183 3.13 -19.91 16.57
C LEU A 183 2.86 -20.82 17.76
N ALA A 184 3.50 -20.50 18.89
CA ALA A 184 3.36 -21.24 20.15
C ALA A 184 3.63 -20.31 21.34
N PRO A 185 3.15 -20.65 22.55
CA PRO A 185 3.55 -19.95 23.75
C PRO A 185 5.07 -19.97 23.94
N GLY A 186 5.64 -18.82 24.31
CA GLY A 186 7.09 -18.63 24.48
C GLY A 186 7.84 -18.19 23.24
N ILE A 187 7.22 -18.15 22.05
CA ILE A 187 7.84 -17.57 20.87
C ILE A 187 7.87 -16.03 21.00
N ARG A 188 8.96 -15.41 20.57
CA ARG A 188 9.07 -13.94 20.59
C ARG A 188 8.52 -13.32 19.31
N GLN A 189 8.02 -12.08 19.39
CA GLN A 189 7.56 -11.35 18.21
C GLN A 189 8.64 -11.26 17.13
N ILE A 190 9.90 -10.98 17.52
CA ILE A 190 11.03 -10.90 16.58
C ILE A 190 11.32 -12.24 15.86
N ASP A 191 11.03 -13.38 16.48
CA ASP A 191 11.21 -14.68 15.85
C ASP A 191 10.16 -14.93 14.76
N LEU A 192 8.93 -14.41 14.95
CA LEU A 192 7.89 -14.40 13.91
C LEU A 192 8.28 -13.52 12.73
N SER A 193 8.81 -12.30 12.98
CA SER A 193 9.35 -11.43 11.94
C SER A 193 10.48 -12.09 11.14
N ALA A 194 11.42 -12.71 11.83
CA ALA A 194 12.53 -13.43 11.18
C ALA A 194 12.03 -14.60 10.31
N SER A 195 11.03 -15.35 10.80
CA SER A 195 10.41 -16.44 10.05
C SER A 195 9.69 -15.93 8.81
N PHE A 196 8.87 -14.90 8.95
CA PHE A 196 8.12 -14.28 7.85
C PHE A 196 9.05 -13.73 6.76
N LEU A 197 9.97 -12.85 7.14
CA LEU A 197 10.86 -12.18 6.18
C LEU A 197 11.75 -13.19 5.45
N ARG A 198 12.35 -14.13 6.17
CA ARG A 198 13.16 -15.19 5.54
C ARG A 198 12.33 -15.92 4.48
N ARG A 199 11.13 -16.38 4.85
CA ARG A 199 10.29 -17.15 3.92
C ARG A 199 9.80 -16.31 2.74
N ALA A 200 9.41 -15.07 2.97
CA ALA A 200 8.99 -14.15 1.91
C ALA A 200 10.10 -13.92 0.87
N PHE A 201 11.34 -13.68 1.32
CA PHE A 201 12.49 -13.52 0.40
C PHE A 201 12.87 -14.82 -0.30
N GLU A 202 12.80 -15.98 0.35
CA GLU A 202 12.98 -17.29 -0.30
C GLU A 202 11.97 -17.51 -1.43
N LEU A 203 10.76 -16.99 -1.30
CA LEU A 203 9.70 -17.07 -2.30
C LEU A 203 9.78 -16.00 -3.40
N GLY A 204 10.71 -15.04 -3.28
CA GLY A 204 10.97 -14.02 -4.29
C GLY A 204 10.37 -12.64 -4.03
N ALA A 205 10.02 -12.31 -2.78
CA ALA A 205 9.71 -10.94 -2.40
C ALA A 205 10.86 -10.00 -2.77
N THR A 206 10.56 -8.80 -3.25
CA THR A 206 11.59 -7.82 -3.64
C THR A 206 11.97 -6.88 -2.51
N ALA A 207 11.04 -6.60 -1.60
CA ALA A 207 11.30 -5.82 -0.39
C ALA A 207 10.23 -6.10 0.68
N SER A 208 10.54 -5.77 1.95
CA SER A 208 9.53 -5.58 2.98
C SER A 208 8.91 -4.19 2.79
N MET A 209 7.59 -4.08 2.81
CA MET A 209 6.88 -2.81 2.66
C MET A 209 6.51 -2.21 4.00
N LEU A 210 6.09 -3.06 4.92
CA LEU A 210 5.74 -2.74 6.29
C LEU A 210 6.60 -3.59 7.22
N GLU A 211 7.11 -3.02 8.31
CA GLU A 211 7.68 -3.81 9.39
C GLU A 211 6.61 -4.77 9.92
N PRO A 212 6.90 -6.09 9.99
CA PRO A 212 5.90 -7.05 10.40
C PRO A 212 5.32 -6.76 11.79
N ILE A 213 4.01 -6.68 11.89
CA ILE A 213 3.28 -6.36 13.12
C ILE A 213 2.74 -7.65 13.74
N TRP A 214 3.08 -7.87 15.00
CA TRP A 214 2.63 -8.99 15.83
C TRP A 214 2.06 -8.44 17.14
N GLN A 215 0.94 -7.75 17.04
CA GLN A 215 0.38 -7.03 18.17
C GLN A 215 -0.50 -7.94 19.03
N VAL A 216 -0.21 -8.05 20.32
CA VAL A 216 -1.15 -8.65 21.26
C VAL A 216 -2.25 -7.63 21.56
N MET A 217 -3.49 -7.97 21.22
CA MET A 217 -4.63 -7.08 21.47
C MET A 217 -4.83 -6.84 22.95
N PRO A 218 -4.85 -5.59 23.41
CA PRO A 218 -5.22 -5.30 24.79
C PRO A 218 -6.71 -5.61 25.03
N PRO A 219 -7.10 -5.99 26.25
CA PRO A 219 -8.50 -6.30 26.55
C PRO A 219 -9.41 -5.07 26.49
N SER A 220 -8.89 -3.86 26.61
CA SER A 220 -9.68 -2.63 26.59
C SER A 220 -9.24 -1.67 25.46
N ARG A 221 -10.22 -1.04 24.81
CA ARG A 221 -9.95 0.04 23.85
C ARG A 221 -9.24 1.24 24.48
N ALA A 222 -9.42 1.47 25.78
CA ALA A 222 -8.76 2.55 26.51
C ALA A 222 -7.24 2.38 26.59
N GLU A 223 -6.74 1.16 26.42
CA GLU A 223 -5.29 0.89 26.36
C GLU A 223 -4.70 1.19 24.99
N GLY A 224 -5.55 1.48 23.99
CA GLY A 224 -5.16 1.73 22.60
C GLY A 224 -4.84 0.45 21.84
N VAL A 225 -5.14 0.47 20.55
CA VAL A 225 -4.99 -0.71 19.67
C VAL A 225 -3.54 -1.03 19.41
N TRP A 226 -2.71 -0.02 19.45
CA TRP A 226 -1.32 -0.05 19.08
C TRP A 226 -0.38 -0.13 20.28
N THR A 227 -0.90 -0.31 21.48
CA THR A 227 -0.04 -0.46 22.65
C THR A 227 0.58 -1.84 22.67
N THR A 228 1.88 -1.90 22.46
CA THR A 228 2.66 -3.01 22.98
C THR A 228 2.75 -2.86 24.50
N HIS A 229 2.41 -3.89 25.24
CA HIS A 229 2.86 -3.99 26.61
C HIS A 229 4.38 -4.21 26.58
N GLY A 230 5.17 -3.16 26.49
CA GLY A 230 6.59 -3.25 26.37
C GLY A 230 7.26 -1.87 26.38
N ASP A 231 8.55 -1.88 26.45
CA ASP A 231 9.40 -0.74 26.73
C ASP A 231 9.58 0.25 25.57
N LEU A 232 8.89 0.04 24.44
CA LEU A 232 9.05 0.90 23.27
C LEU A 232 7.91 1.89 23.12
N ALA A 233 8.30 3.14 22.87
CA ALA A 233 7.37 4.22 22.56
C ALA A 233 6.66 4.06 21.20
N LEU A 234 7.14 3.14 20.34
CA LEU A 234 6.57 2.85 19.02
C LEU A 234 5.86 1.49 19.07
N PRO A 235 4.53 1.48 19.07
CA PRO A 235 3.75 0.29 19.37
C PRO A 235 3.76 -0.79 18.28
N LEU A 236 4.16 -0.47 17.07
CA LEU A 236 4.06 -1.37 15.92
C LEU A 236 5.31 -2.21 15.65
N LEU A 237 6.42 -1.94 16.33
CA LEU A 237 7.66 -2.67 16.11
C LEU A 237 7.61 -4.05 16.77
N SER A 238 8.23 -5.03 16.12
CA SER A 238 8.51 -6.34 16.71
C SER A 238 9.48 -6.21 17.89
N THR A 239 9.16 -6.86 19.00
CA THR A 239 9.95 -6.81 20.23
C THR A 239 10.41 -8.20 20.66
N GLU A 240 11.22 -8.29 21.72
CA GLU A 240 11.58 -9.55 22.37
C GLU A 240 10.46 -10.10 23.26
N ARG A 241 9.25 -9.51 23.25
CA ARG A 241 8.13 -10.02 24.00
C ARG A 241 7.84 -11.46 23.62
N GLU A 242 7.83 -12.33 24.59
CA GLU A 242 7.33 -13.71 24.48
C GLU A 242 5.81 -13.70 24.48
N LEU A 243 5.22 -14.46 23.55
CA LEU A 243 3.77 -14.64 23.48
C LEU A 243 3.33 -15.66 24.51
N ALA A 244 2.26 -15.35 25.26
CA ALA A 244 1.67 -16.22 26.25
C ALA A 244 0.52 -17.05 25.67
N GLU A 245 0.23 -18.20 26.29
CA GLU A 245 -0.98 -18.95 25.98
C GLU A 245 -2.24 -18.08 26.18
N GLY A 246 -3.07 -18.03 25.17
CA GLY A 246 -4.30 -17.26 25.15
C GLY A 246 -4.17 -15.81 24.73
N ASP A 247 -2.96 -15.33 24.43
CA ASP A 247 -2.80 -14.02 23.78
C ASP A 247 -3.61 -13.97 22.47
N VAL A 248 -4.32 -12.87 22.28
CA VAL A 248 -5.02 -12.58 21.02
C VAL A 248 -4.05 -11.80 20.14
N LEU A 249 -3.41 -12.50 19.23
CA LEU A 249 -2.39 -11.92 18.36
C LEU A 249 -3.04 -11.37 17.09
N TRP A 250 -2.92 -10.08 16.89
CA TRP A 250 -3.26 -9.42 15.65
C TRP A 250 -2.00 -9.25 14.80
N THR A 251 -2.10 -9.65 13.54
CA THR A 251 -0.98 -9.57 12.59
C THR A 251 -1.28 -8.57 11.50
N ASP A 252 -0.24 -7.90 11.03
CA ASP A 252 -0.29 -7.03 9.85
C ASP A 252 1.08 -7.06 9.17
N VAL A 253 1.14 -7.52 7.93
CA VAL A 253 2.38 -7.68 7.18
C VAL A 253 2.20 -7.32 5.71
N SER A 254 3.21 -6.68 5.14
CA SER A 254 3.23 -6.30 3.74
C SER A 254 4.63 -6.47 3.14
N ILE A 255 4.69 -7.06 1.96
CA ILE A 255 5.90 -7.12 1.13
C ILE A 255 5.61 -6.57 -0.26
N THR A 256 6.65 -6.36 -1.05
CA THR A 256 6.49 -6.02 -2.46
C THR A 256 6.99 -7.13 -3.37
N TYR A 257 6.32 -7.26 -4.52
CA TYR A 257 6.84 -7.96 -5.67
C TYR A 257 6.82 -7.02 -6.88
N ARG A 258 8.02 -6.73 -7.43
CA ARG A 258 8.19 -5.78 -8.53
C ARG A 258 7.58 -4.40 -8.26
N GLY A 259 7.67 -3.92 -7.01
CA GLY A 259 7.13 -2.63 -6.57
C GLY A 259 5.65 -2.63 -6.20
N TYR A 260 4.92 -3.74 -6.32
CA TYR A 260 3.50 -3.86 -5.95
C TYR A 260 3.35 -4.57 -4.61
N CYS A 261 2.49 -4.02 -3.76
CA CYS A 261 2.32 -4.45 -2.39
C CYS A 261 1.37 -5.64 -2.25
N SER A 262 1.64 -6.49 -1.25
CA SER A 262 0.63 -7.30 -0.58
C SER A 262 0.08 -6.56 0.62
N ASP A 263 -1.02 -7.08 1.17
CA ASP A 263 -1.53 -6.72 2.48
C ASP A 263 -2.13 -7.96 3.13
N PHE A 264 -1.87 -8.15 4.42
CA PHE A 264 -2.31 -9.34 5.13
C PHE A 264 -2.48 -9.06 6.61
N GLY A 265 -3.71 -9.10 7.06
CA GLY A 265 -4.07 -9.05 8.48
C GLY A 265 -4.93 -10.23 8.90
N ARG A 266 -4.54 -10.86 9.99
CA ARG A 266 -5.30 -11.94 10.66
C ARG A 266 -5.20 -11.79 12.17
N THR A 267 -6.17 -12.38 12.86
CA THR A 267 -6.14 -12.50 14.31
C THR A 267 -6.02 -13.98 14.69
N TRP A 268 -5.06 -14.30 15.54
CA TRP A 268 -4.82 -15.65 16.03
C TRP A 268 -4.86 -15.72 17.57
N ILE A 269 -5.17 -16.89 18.11
CA ILE A 269 -5.06 -17.14 19.55
C ILE A 269 -3.89 -18.08 19.79
N VAL A 270 -2.98 -17.67 20.65
CA VAL A 270 -1.74 -18.39 20.90
C VAL A 270 -2.01 -19.60 21.78
N GLY A 271 -1.64 -20.78 21.30
CA GLY A 271 -1.52 -22.01 22.10
C GLY A 271 -2.82 -22.69 22.57
N ARG A 272 -4.00 -22.15 22.24
CA ARG A 272 -5.28 -22.77 22.60
C ARG A 272 -6.40 -22.45 21.62
N ASP A 273 -7.49 -23.20 21.71
CA ASP A 273 -8.71 -22.92 20.97
C ASP A 273 -9.40 -21.62 21.42
N PRO A 274 -10.21 -21.00 20.56
CA PRO A 274 -10.98 -19.81 20.92
C PRO A 274 -12.02 -20.15 22.02
N SER A 275 -12.22 -19.19 22.92
CA SER A 275 -13.37 -19.23 23.79
C SER A 275 -14.67 -19.02 22.98
N PRO A 276 -15.85 -19.42 23.51
CA PRO A 276 -17.13 -19.15 22.84
C PRO A 276 -17.33 -17.65 22.49
N ARG A 277 -16.81 -16.76 23.34
CA ARG A 277 -16.89 -15.31 23.08
C ARG A 277 -16.00 -14.87 21.93
N GLN A 278 -14.80 -15.38 21.85
CA GLN A 278 -13.87 -15.11 20.74
C GLN A 278 -14.42 -15.67 19.42
N GLN A 279 -15.04 -16.86 19.45
CA GLN A 279 -15.74 -17.39 18.28
C GLN A 279 -16.90 -16.48 17.87
N ALA A 280 -17.69 -15.96 18.79
CA ALA A 280 -18.77 -15.03 18.50
C ALA A 280 -18.25 -13.68 17.90
N GLN A 281 -17.07 -13.22 18.32
CA GLN A 281 -16.42 -12.05 17.70
C GLN A 281 -16.02 -12.32 16.25
N PHE A 282 -15.46 -13.49 15.96
CA PHE A 282 -15.18 -13.92 14.58
C PHE A 282 -16.46 -14.01 13.74
N ASP A 283 -17.50 -14.67 14.25
CA ASP A 283 -18.79 -14.83 13.56
C ASP A 283 -19.39 -13.46 13.23
N LYS A 284 -19.30 -12.50 14.16
CA LYS A 284 -19.75 -11.12 13.97
C LYS A 284 -18.92 -10.38 12.93
N TRP A 285 -17.60 -10.54 12.97
CA TRP A 285 -16.71 -9.99 11.94
C TRP A 285 -17.06 -10.53 10.56
N PHE A 286 -17.30 -11.85 10.46
CA PHE A 286 -17.66 -12.51 9.21
C PHE A 286 -19.01 -12.03 8.65
N GLU A 287 -19.99 -11.77 9.52
CA GLU A 287 -21.25 -11.13 9.16
C GLU A 287 -21.04 -9.75 8.55
N ILE A 288 -20.20 -8.92 9.19
CA ILE A 288 -19.88 -7.57 8.71
C ILE A 288 -19.15 -7.64 7.36
N MET A 289 -18.10 -8.44 7.26
CA MET A 289 -17.35 -8.62 6.01
C MET A 289 -18.26 -9.10 4.87
N THR A 290 -19.13 -10.07 5.14
CA THR A 290 -20.09 -10.57 4.15
C THR A 290 -21.03 -9.46 3.69
N ALA A 291 -21.51 -8.61 4.58
CA ALA A 291 -22.39 -7.49 4.22
C ALA A 291 -21.67 -6.45 3.35
N VAL A 292 -20.39 -6.13 3.65
CA VAL A 292 -19.58 -5.22 2.85
C VAL A 292 -19.30 -5.79 1.46
N LEU A 293 -18.89 -7.05 1.41
CA LEU A 293 -18.64 -7.77 0.15
C LEU A 293 -19.90 -7.87 -0.73
N GLY A 294 -21.08 -7.96 -0.11
CA GLY A 294 -22.37 -8.01 -0.81
C GLY A 294 -22.73 -6.74 -1.58
N VAL A 295 -22.09 -5.59 -1.29
CA VAL A 295 -22.32 -4.33 -1.98
C VAL A 295 -21.11 -3.86 -2.81
N ALA A 296 -19.95 -4.50 -2.63
CA ALA A 296 -18.70 -4.13 -3.31
C ALA A 296 -18.77 -4.51 -4.81
N LYS A 297 -18.90 -3.50 -5.68
CA LYS A 297 -18.89 -3.65 -7.15
C LYS A 297 -18.68 -2.28 -7.81
N ALA A 298 -18.42 -2.25 -9.10
CA ALA A 298 -18.38 -1.00 -9.85
C ALA A 298 -19.70 -0.25 -9.76
N GLY A 299 -19.63 1.07 -9.59
CA GLY A 299 -20.78 1.94 -9.41
C GLY A 299 -21.24 2.12 -7.95
N ALA A 300 -20.83 1.25 -7.01
CA ALA A 300 -21.02 1.49 -5.58
C ALA A 300 -20.09 2.62 -5.11
N THR A 301 -20.51 3.37 -4.10
CA THR A 301 -19.66 4.39 -3.47
C THR A 301 -18.90 3.80 -2.27
N ALA A 302 -17.79 4.42 -1.87
CA ALA A 302 -17.11 4.09 -0.62
C ALA A 302 -18.06 4.18 0.59
N ALA A 303 -19.00 5.16 0.56
CA ALA A 303 -20.05 5.30 1.57
C ALA A 303 -21.04 4.12 1.61
N ASP A 304 -21.31 3.45 0.47
CA ASP A 304 -22.17 2.26 0.46
C ASP A 304 -21.54 1.11 1.26
N LEU A 305 -20.22 0.92 1.13
CA LEU A 305 -19.47 -0.07 1.91
C LEU A 305 -19.53 0.26 3.40
N GLY A 306 -19.27 1.53 3.76
CA GLY A 306 -19.36 2.00 5.15
C GLY A 306 -20.75 1.81 5.75
N ARG A 307 -21.81 2.14 5.00
CA ARG A 307 -23.20 1.92 5.43
C ARG A 307 -23.52 0.45 5.65
N ALA A 308 -23.08 -0.42 4.76
CA ALA A 308 -23.27 -1.86 4.91
C ALA A 308 -22.60 -2.41 6.18
N ALA A 309 -21.35 -1.99 6.42
CA ALA A 309 -20.59 -2.37 7.61
C ALA A 309 -21.29 -1.88 8.91
N ILE A 310 -21.67 -0.59 8.97
CA ILE A 310 -22.35 0.00 10.12
C ILE A 310 -23.68 -0.72 10.39
N LYS A 311 -24.47 -0.96 9.35
CA LYS A 311 -25.76 -1.66 9.48
C LYS A 311 -25.57 -3.08 10.04
N ALA A 312 -24.62 -3.84 9.50
CA ALA A 312 -24.30 -5.19 9.99
C ALA A 312 -23.78 -5.18 11.42
N ASN A 313 -23.11 -4.10 11.84
CA ASN A 313 -22.61 -3.93 13.21
C ASN A 313 -23.60 -3.22 14.16
N GLY A 314 -24.88 -3.30 13.91
CA GLY A 314 -25.91 -2.76 14.81
C GLY A 314 -25.95 -1.23 14.93
N GLY A 315 -25.49 -0.52 13.90
CA GLY A 315 -25.51 0.95 13.83
C GLY A 315 -24.24 1.65 14.29
N THR A 316 -23.20 0.90 14.67
CA THR A 316 -21.89 1.45 15.08
C THR A 316 -20.81 1.12 14.06
N LYS A 317 -19.81 2.00 13.94
CA LYS A 317 -18.66 1.81 13.04
C LYS A 317 -17.85 0.57 13.49
N PRO A 318 -17.66 -0.45 12.62
CA PRO A 318 -16.79 -1.59 12.92
C PRO A 318 -15.35 -1.33 12.44
N TRP A 319 -14.78 -0.22 12.83
CA TRP A 319 -13.36 0.13 12.66
C TRP A 319 -12.93 1.08 13.76
N LEU A 320 -11.64 1.24 13.90
CA LEU A 320 -11.05 2.00 15.00
C LEU A 320 -11.25 3.51 14.82
N PRO A 321 -11.34 4.30 15.91
CA PRO A 321 -11.29 5.74 15.82
C PRO A 321 -10.02 6.22 15.10
N HIS A 322 -10.15 7.25 14.25
CA HIS A 322 -9.05 7.82 13.47
C HIS A 322 -8.39 6.85 12.48
N PHE A 323 -9.12 5.82 12.11
CA PHE A 323 -8.72 4.80 11.15
C PHE A 323 -9.75 4.70 10.01
N TYR A 324 -9.85 3.58 9.34
CA TYR A 324 -10.74 3.35 8.20
C TYR A 324 -11.30 1.92 8.19
N LEU A 325 -12.34 1.70 7.40
CA LEU A 325 -12.90 0.37 7.09
C LEU A 325 -12.05 -0.36 6.06
N GLY A 326 -11.41 0.38 5.19
CA GLY A 326 -10.60 -0.16 4.12
C GLY A 326 -9.95 0.92 3.27
N HIS A 327 -9.08 0.48 2.38
CA HIS A 327 -8.32 1.36 1.50
C HIS A 327 -8.01 0.71 0.14
N GLY A 328 -7.54 1.51 -0.81
CA GLY A 328 -6.93 1.01 -2.03
C GLY A 328 -5.50 0.54 -1.78
N ILE A 329 -4.99 -0.31 -2.67
CA ILE A 329 -3.63 -0.83 -2.62
C ILE A 329 -3.04 -0.95 -4.02
N GLY A 330 -1.72 -0.86 -4.13
CA GLY A 330 -1.00 -0.97 -5.40
C GLY A 330 0.50 -0.87 -5.20
N VAL A 331 1.13 0.19 -5.72
CA VAL A 331 2.53 0.52 -5.41
C VAL A 331 2.70 1.12 -4.00
N ASN A 332 1.61 1.55 -3.38
CA ASN A 332 1.54 1.92 -1.97
C ASN A 332 0.79 0.82 -1.21
N ALA A 333 1.19 0.55 0.04
CA ALA A 333 0.45 -0.35 0.92
C ALA A 333 -0.95 0.20 1.20
N ALA A 334 -1.10 1.51 1.35
CA ALA A 334 -2.40 2.18 1.42
C ALA A 334 -2.46 3.34 0.42
N GLU A 335 -3.53 3.39 -0.37
CA GLU A 335 -3.81 4.45 -1.34
C GLU A 335 -5.31 4.69 -1.49
N MET A 336 -5.70 5.66 -2.31
CA MET A 336 -7.12 5.90 -2.57
C MET A 336 -7.81 4.70 -3.26
N PRO A 337 -9.07 4.40 -2.90
CA PRO A 337 -9.91 5.11 -1.94
C PRO A 337 -9.52 4.81 -0.48
N MET A 338 -9.74 5.79 0.40
CA MET A 338 -9.72 5.57 1.86
C MET A 338 -11.18 5.58 2.32
N ILE A 339 -11.68 4.49 2.89
CA ILE A 339 -13.09 4.26 3.15
C ILE A 339 -13.40 4.36 4.64
N GLY A 340 -14.32 5.23 5.04
CA GLY A 340 -14.78 5.32 6.44
C GLY A 340 -13.89 6.17 7.34
N THR A 341 -13.04 7.02 6.77
CA THR A 341 -12.12 7.90 7.52
C THR A 341 -12.85 9.00 8.29
N ASP A 342 -12.10 9.77 9.09
CA ASP A 342 -12.58 10.98 9.76
C ASP A 342 -12.87 12.16 8.78
N LEU A 343 -12.55 12.00 7.48
CA LEU A 343 -12.93 12.97 6.44
C LEU A 343 -14.43 13.05 6.22
N GLY A 344 -15.17 12.03 6.66
CA GLY A 344 -16.62 12.04 6.76
C GLY A 344 -17.33 11.40 5.55
N GLN A 345 -18.66 11.27 5.71
CA GLN A 345 -19.50 10.55 4.76
C GLN A 345 -19.54 11.21 3.37
N GLU A 346 -19.52 12.55 3.30
CA GLU A 346 -19.53 13.27 2.01
C GLU A 346 -18.28 12.95 1.18
N PHE A 347 -17.12 12.80 1.83
CA PHE A 347 -15.90 12.36 1.16
C PHE A 347 -16.08 10.96 0.54
N ASP A 348 -16.62 10.02 1.31
CA ASP A 348 -16.88 8.66 0.86
C ASP A 348 -17.96 8.58 -0.23
N GLU A 349 -19.01 9.44 -0.19
CA GLU A 349 -20.06 9.52 -1.20
C GLU A 349 -19.55 9.98 -2.57
N ASN A 350 -18.52 10.81 -2.59
CA ASN A 350 -17.90 11.30 -3.82
C ASN A 350 -16.96 10.31 -4.47
N PHE A 351 -16.62 9.22 -3.80
CA PHE A 351 -15.73 8.20 -4.35
C PHE A 351 -16.51 6.99 -4.89
N VAL A 352 -16.58 6.89 -6.21
CA VAL A 352 -17.27 5.78 -6.91
C VAL A 352 -16.28 4.70 -7.29
N LEU A 353 -16.55 3.46 -6.88
CA LEU A 353 -15.74 2.30 -7.23
C LEU A 353 -15.84 1.98 -8.73
N GLN A 354 -14.73 1.59 -9.32
CA GLN A 354 -14.64 1.26 -10.75
C GLN A 354 -14.01 -0.12 -10.93
N THR A 355 -14.36 -0.78 -12.00
CA THR A 355 -13.76 -2.07 -12.43
C THR A 355 -12.24 -1.94 -12.54
N GLY A 356 -11.52 -2.87 -11.90
CA GLY A 356 -10.04 -2.89 -11.85
C GLY A 356 -9.44 -2.14 -10.67
N MET A 357 -10.24 -1.48 -9.82
CA MET A 357 -9.75 -1.00 -8.52
C MET A 357 -9.47 -2.19 -7.60
N VAL A 358 -8.44 -2.08 -6.78
CA VAL A 358 -8.11 -3.07 -5.75
C VAL A 358 -8.29 -2.46 -4.39
N LEU A 359 -9.02 -3.17 -3.54
CA LEU A 359 -9.35 -2.74 -2.17
C LEU A 359 -8.81 -3.75 -1.16
N VAL A 360 -8.40 -3.24 -0.02
CA VAL A 360 -8.27 -3.97 1.24
C VAL A 360 -9.46 -3.60 2.10
N LEU A 361 -10.14 -4.58 2.65
CA LEU A 361 -11.25 -4.40 3.59
C LEU A 361 -10.89 -5.04 4.93
N GLU A 362 -11.00 -4.28 6.02
CA GLU A 362 -10.45 -4.65 7.31
C GLU A 362 -11.32 -4.26 8.51
N PRO A 363 -12.60 -4.66 8.55
CA PRO A 363 -13.44 -4.37 9.71
C PRO A 363 -12.88 -4.96 11.00
N VAL A 364 -13.17 -4.31 12.11
CA VAL A 364 -12.74 -4.70 13.45
C VAL A 364 -13.95 -4.88 14.34
N VAL A 365 -14.06 -6.02 14.97
CA VAL A 365 -14.99 -6.27 16.09
C VAL A 365 -14.18 -6.19 17.37
N TRP A 366 -14.58 -5.31 18.31
CA TRP A 366 -13.87 -5.11 19.56
C TRP A 366 -14.84 -4.98 20.73
N GLU A 367 -14.61 -5.74 21.76
CA GLU A 367 -15.38 -5.69 22.99
C GLU A 367 -14.47 -5.47 24.20
N ASP A 368 -14.77 -4.45 25.01
CA ASP A 368 -14.01 -4.21 26.22
C ASP A 368 -14.02 -5.41 27.16
N GLY A 369 -12.87 -5.73 27.70
CA GLY A 369 -12.63 -6.85 28.60
C GLY A 369 -12.16 -8.14 27.93
N THR A 370 -12.15 -8.23 26.59
CA THR A 370 -11.73 -9.45 25.87
C THR A 370 -10.89 -9.23 24.63
N GLY A 371 -10.62 -7.98 24.25
CA GLY A 371 -10.01 -7.68 22.95
C GLY A 371 -11.00 -7.84 21.82
N GLY A 372 -10.54 -8.24 20.64
CA GLY A 372 -11.37 -8.28 19.47
C GLY A 372 -10.89 -9.24 18.38
N TYR A 373 -11.48 -9.08 17.20
CA TYR A 373 -11.10 -9.78 15.99
C TYR A 373 -10.95 -8.80 14.83
N ARG A 374 -9.85 -8.89 14.09
CA ARG A 374 -9.59 -8.19 12.83
C ARG A 374 -8.99 -9.17 11.84
N SER A 375 -9.48 -9.15 10.65
CA SER A 375 -8.86 -9.77 9.46
C SER A 375 -9.10 -8.90 8.25
N GLU A 376 -8.34 -9.14 7.22
CA GLU A 376 -8.37 -8.37 5.98
C GLU A 376 -8.70 -9.24 4.79
N GLU A 377 -9.24 -8.61 3.75
CA GLU A 377 -9.45 -9.20 2.45
C GLU A 377 -8.99 -8.26 1.36
N VAL A 378 -8.19 -8.78 0.44
CA VAL A 378 -7.77 -8.04 -0.76
C VAL A 378 -8.57 -8.51 -1.96
N LEU A 379 -9.24 -7.58 -2.63
CA LEU A 379 -10.13 -7.89 -3.74
C LEU A 379 -10.02 -6.91 -4.91
N VAL A 380 -10.27 -7.41 -6.11
CA VAL A 380 -10.39 -6.59 -7.32
C VAL A 380 -11.86 -6.34 -7.60
N ILE A 381 -12.26 -5.09 -7.78
CA ILE A 381 -13.62 -4.72 -8.17
C ILE A 381 -13.88 -5.11 -9.62
N THR A 382 -15.04 -5.69 -9.87
CA THR A 382 -15.55 -6.02 -11.20
C THR A 382 -16.89 -5.33 -11.47
N ASP A 383 -17.43 -5.45 -12.67
CA ASP A 383 -18.70 -4.83 -13.04
C ASP A 383 -19.85 -5.31 -12.15
N ASP A 384 -19.88 -6.61 -11.83
CA ASP A 384 -20.99 -7.25 -11.09
C ASP A 384 -20.65 -7.62 -9.65
N GLY A 385 -19.40 -7.38 -9.19
CA GLY A 385 -18.93 -7.79 -7.86
C GLY A 385 -17.43 -7.61 -7.70
N TRP A 386 -16.75 -8.68 -7.33
CA TRP A 386 -15.31 -8.66 -7.03
C TRP A 386 -14.64 -10.03 -7.28
N ILE A 387 -13.31 -10.00 -7.37
CA ILE A 387 -12.46 -11.19 -7.40
C ILE A 387 -11.52 -11.13 -6.20
N LYS A 388 -11.54 -12.17 -5.38
CA LYS A 388 -10.64 -12.33 -4.23
C LYS A 388 -9.21 -12.60 -4.72
N LEU A 389 -8.22 -11.95 -4.08
CA LEU A 389 -6.81 -12.16 -4.38
C LEU A 389 -6.07 -13.00 -3.33
N THR A 390 -6.58 -13.07 -2.09
CA THR A 390 -6.01 -13.87 -1.01
C THR A 390 -6.57 -15.29 -1.01
N ASP A 391 -5.76 -16.28 -0.66
CA ASP A 391 -6.18 -17.69 -0.49
C ASP A 391 -6.06 -18.17 0.96
N TYR A 392 -5.68 -17.29 1.88
CA TYR A 392 -5.53 -17.62 3.29
C TYR A 392 -6.88 -17.62 4.01
N PRO A 393 -7.20 -18.64 4.86
CA PRO A 393 -8.48 -18.70 5.55
C PRO A 393 -8.64 -17.58 6.58
N TYR A 394 -9.90 -17.21 6.83
CA TYR A 394 -10.23 -16.24 7.88
C TYR A 394 -10.25 -16.87 9.27
N ASP A 395 -10.59 -18.17 9.36
CA ASP A 395 -10.62 -18.89 10.62
C ASP A 395 -9.20 -19.26 11.06
N PRO A 396 -8.56 -18.45 11.89
CA PRO A 396 -7.18 -18.66 12.30
C PRO A 396 -7.11 -19.42 13.63
N TYR A 397 -8.27 -19.77 14.18
CA TYR A 397 -8.36 -20.36 15.49
C TYR A 397 -7.99 -21.85 15.49
N GLY A 398 -7.34 -22.31 14.46
CA GLY A 398 -6.74 -23.61 14.48
C GLY A 398 -7.63 -24.76 14.09
N SER A 399 -8.61 -24.51 13.24
CA SER A 399 -9.10 -25.61 12.43
C SER A 399 -7.95 -26.07 11.55
N GLN A 400 -7.15 -26.98 12.07
CA GLN A 400 -5.96 -27.54 11.42
C GLN A 400 -6.25 -28.24 10.09
N GLY A 401 -7.41 -27.98 9.50
CA GLY A 401 -7.87 -28.52 8.25
C GLY A 401 -8.17 -27.50 7.17
N ALA A 402 -8.10 -26.20 7.45
CA ALA A 402 -8.57 -25.15 6.53
C ALA A 402 -7.57 -24.73 5.44
N TYR A 403 -6.36 -25.25 5.44
CA TYR A 403 -5.41 -25.08 4.33
C TYR A 403 -5.70 -26.05 3.18
N VAL A 404 -6.96 -26.22 2.83
CA VAL A 404 -7.30 -26.94 1.60
C VAL A 404 -7.13 -25.97 0.46
N ARG A 405 -6.12 -26.23 -0.34
CA ARG A 405 -5.87 -25.59 -1.65
C ARG A 405 -6.96 -25.93 -2.64
#